data_7a566225ee48435c092d1e500988c041
#
_entry.id   7a566225ee48435c092d1e500988c041
#
_cell.length_a   1.000
_cell.length_b   1.000
_cell.length_c   1.000
_cell.angle_alpha   90.00
_cell.angle_beta   90.00
_cell.angle_gamma   90.00
#
_symmetry.space_group_name_H-M   'P 1'
#
loop_
_entity.id
_entity.type
_entity.pdbx_description
1 polymer ?
#
loop_
_entity_poly.entity_id
_entity_poly.type
_entity_poly.pdbx_seq_one_letter_code
_entity_poly.pdbx_strand_id
1 'polypeptide(L)'
;MNYWKLGCNWGHGAPDYYSLLKEKRIVICGDHPMEKGDWVLICRGFEAVALAKIGDTPVPSSSRVDLKDDFERLQIAYGATNLVADDAEFFELTVDERFQYSLQKGIRRINKPEVREKIEHILTAKERVKMITQATKLLKSKKNVILQGAPGTGKTYATAALALSVLGVTDVDFNDHAAVMRKYEELRGQKRIFFTTFHQSMDYEDFVEGIKPQVEDGQVGYSVEDGIFKNVCKSVSESGDIVGCIDKYLQSIKGFSNKKVIPTVTGRSNLYVWWKEGNSTISIRSTVSEAGEDEEYVPSPINIEKVKLQALGEGEENNWRQYAQAFINAVKTEYRDALQGRSCPVVLIIDEINRGNVARIFGELISLLEADKRSDAVHPLTVMLPYSKEEFSVPGEVYIIGTMNTTDRSAGTLDYAVRRRFAFVTLRSDREAVRRSYADSELCEKAVAVFDDVLRFIKDHNAGDLDIEDLMVGHSYFMAPDEDGLKLKIEYEVLPLIREYAKDGLLAVASDELERCGAAWRELSVTPTPAETPE
;
A
#
# COMPACT_ATOMS: atom_id res chain seq x y z
N MET A 1 24.07 15.36 4.84
CA MET A 1 23.87 14.10 4.10
C MET A 1 24.53 14.23 2.75
N ASN A 2 25.51 13.39 2.45
CA ASN A 2 26.29 13.46 1.22
C ASN A 2 26.07 12.18 0.40
N TYR A 3 26.31 12.30 -0.91
CA TYR A 3 26.28 11.17 -1.83
C TYR A 3 27.68 10.86 -2.32
N TRP A 4 28.07 9.60 -2.20
CA TRP A 4 29.39 9.11 -2.58
C TRP A 4 29.25 8.02 -3.65
N LYS A 5 30.26 7.85 -4.47
CA LYS A 5 30.41 6.72 -5.40
C LYS A 5 31.51 5.82 -4.90
N LEU A 6 31.26 4.53 -4.83
CA LEU A 6 32.23 3.48 -4.54
C LEU A 6 32.29 2.49 -5.72
N GLY A 7 33.44 2.36 -6.37
CA GLY A 7 33.68 1.32 -7.36
C GLY A 7 34.22 0.06 -6.69
N CYS A 8 33.51 -1.06 -6.80
CA CYS A 8 33.90 -2.34 -6.21
C CYS A 8 34.53 -3.35 -7.20
N ASN A 9 34.62 -2.98 -8.48
CA ASN A 9 35.36 -3.70 -9.51
C ASN A 9 36.10 -2.70 -10.39
N TRP A 10 37.42 -2.75 -10.43
CA TRP A 10 38.27 -1.71 -10.97
C TRP A 10 38.77 -1.98 -12.41
N GLY A 11 38.16 -2.93 -13.11
CA GLY A 11 38.47 -3.25 -14.51
C GLY A 11 38.89 -4.71 -14.72
N HIS A 12 39.33 -5.04 -15.95
CA HIS A 12 39.66 -6.42 -16.31
C HIS A 12 40.70 -7.05 -15.35
N GLY A 13 40.30 -8.11 -14.67
CA GLY A 13 41.16 -8.88 -13.76
C GLY A 13 41.22 -8.36 -12.31
N ALA A 14 40.59 -7.24 -11.97
CA ALA A 14 40.53 -6.78 -10.58
C ALA A 14 39.46 -7.59 -9.77
N PRO A 15 39.75 -7.91 -8.50
CA PRO A 15 38.78 -8.57 -7.64
C PRO A 15 37.51 -7.73 -7.51
N ASP A 16 36.34 -8.40 -7.57
CA ASP A 16 35.05 -7.79 -7.25
C ASP A 16 34.75 -8.04 -5.77
N TYR A 17 34.69 -6.98 -4.98
CA TYR A 17 34.43 -7.07 -3.55
C TYR A 17 33.01 -6.66 -3.15
N TYR A 18 32.07 -6.52 -4.13
CA TYR A 18 30.67 -6.21 -3.83
C TYR A 18 30.03 -7.21 -2.86
N SER A 19 30.34 -8.50 -3.05
CA SER A 19 29.80 -9.57 -2.17
C SER A 19 30.26 -9.40 -0.73
N LEU A 20 31.54 -9.03 -0.52
CA LEU A 20 32.06 -8.73 0.81
C LEU A 20 31.34 -7.56 1.47
N LEU A 21 31.14 -6.45 0.73
CA LEU A 21 30.44 -5.28 1.26
C LEU A 21 29.05 -5.65 1.76
N LYS A 22 28.31 -6.40 0.95
CA LYS A 22 26.93 -6.82 1.25
C LYS A 22 26.85 -7.82 2.41
N GLU A 23 27.70 -8.87 2.39
CA GLU A 23 27.72 -9.93 3.38
C GLU A 23 28.11 -9.42 4.77
N LYS A 24 29.14 -8.59 4.83
CA LYS A 24 29.63 -8.00 6.09
C LYS A 24 28.89 -6.72 6.48
N ARG A 25 27.98 -6.21 5.63
CA ARG A 25 27.24 -4.96 5.84
C ARG A 25 28.16 -3.77 6.09
N ILE A 26 29.21 -3.62 5.28
CA ILE A 26 30.23 -2.58 5.41
C ILE A 26 30.32 -1.73 4.15
N VAL A 27 30.81 -0.51 4.31
CA VAL A 27 31.24 0.38 3.22
C VAL A 27 32.72 0.73 3.41
N ILE A 28 33.51 0.54 2.37
CA ILE A 28 34.93 0.96 2.38
C ILE A 28 34.98 2.44 2.00
N CYS A 29 35.36 3.27 2.94
CA CYS A 29 35.42 4.72 2.78
C CYS A 29 36.80 5.23 2.27
N GLY A 30 37.82 4.38 2.34
CA GLY A 30 39.20 4.78 2.04
C GLY A 30 39.72 5.83 3.04
N ASP A 31 40.19 6.95 2.52
CA ASP A 31 40.59 8.14 3.28
C ASP A 31 39.58 9.30 3.16
N HIS A 32 38.40 9.02 2.64
CA HIS A 32 37.37 10.04 2.40
C HIS A 32 36.52 10.31 3.66
N PRO A 33 36.14 11.59 3.91
CA PRO A 33 35.40 12.01 5.08
C PRO A 33 33.89 11.67 4.92
N MET A 34 33.56 10.38 4.87
CA MET A 34 32.20 9.91 4.92
C MET A 34 31.70 9.90 6.36
N GLU A 35 30.42 10.14 6.53
CA GLU A 35 29.79 10.24 7.84
C GLU A 35 28.58 9.28 7.94
N LYS A 36 28.19 8.97 9.17
CA LYS A 36 26.96 8.25 9.45
C LYS A 36 25.77 8.94 8.77
N GLY A 37 24.96 8.16 8.04
CA GLY A 37 23.81 8.66 7.29
C GLY A 37 24.11 9.08 5.86
N ASP A 38 25.37 9.12 5.42
CA ASP A 38 25.73 9.35 4.01
C ASP A 38 25.32 8.16 3.14
N TRP A 39 25.02 8.45 1.87
CA TRP A 39 24.66 7.44 0.88
C TRP A 39 25.82 7.15 -0.07
N VAL A 40 26.00 5.87 -0.37
CA VAL A 40 27.06 5.39 -1.25
C VAL A 40 26.49 4.63 -2.43
N LEU A 41 26.66 5.17 -3.64
CA LEU A 41 26.36 4.50 -4.90
C LEU A 41 27.45 3.48 -5.19
N ILE A 42 27.12 2.20 -5.15
CA ILE A 42 28.05 1.11 -5.41
C ILE A 42 28.01 0.75 -6.88
N CYS A 43 29.18 0.83 -7.53
CA CYS A 43 29.32 0.56 -8.95
C CYS A 43 30.21 -0.66 -9.21
N ARG A 44 29.80 -1.55 -10.11
CA ARG A 44 30.62 -2.60 -10.72
C ARG A 44 31.05 -2.11 -12.10
N GLY A 45 32.31 -1.72 -12.23
CA GLY A 45 32.77 -1.00 -13.42
C GLY A 45 32.07 0.35 -13.55
N PHE A 46 31.34 0.54 -14.63
CA PHE A 46 30.57 1.77 -14.90
C PHE A 46 29.08 1.64 -14.55
N GLU A 47 28.64 0.48 -14.12
CA GLU A 47 27.23 0.23 -13.81
C GLU A 47 26.96 0.41 -12.32
N ALA A 48 26.00 1.25 -11.97
CA ALA A 48 25.45 1.36 -10.62
C ALA A 48 24.61 0.12 -10.33
N VAL A 49 24.96 -0.63 -9.27
CA VAL A 49 24.31 -1.92 -8.93
C VAL A 49 23.62 -1.91 -7.57
N ALA A 50 24.00 -1.00 -6.67
CA ALA A 50 23.40 -0.87 -5.36
C ALA A 50 23.59 0.51 -4.78
N LEU A 51 22.76 0.83 -3.78
CA LEU A 51 22.95 1.96 -2.87
C LEU A 51 23.16 1.41 -1.46
N ALA A 52 24.06 2.03 -0.69
CA ALA A 52 24.28 1.70 0.71
C ALA A 52 24.19 2.96 1.58
N LYS A 53 23.51 2.87 2.71
CA LYS A 53 23.46 3.92 3.72
C LYS A 53 24.44 3.59 4.83
N ILE A 54 25.32 4.51 5.17
CA ILE A 54 26.29 4.33 6.25
C ILE A 54 25.55 4.36 7.60
N GLY A 55 25.61 3.23 8.32
CA GLY A 55 24.91 3.06 9.59
C GLY A 55 25.70 3.53 10.80
N ASP A 56 27.03 3.49 10.73
CA ASP A 56 27.92 3.87 11.83
C ASP A 56 29.08 4.76 11.39
N THR A 57 29.75 5.41 12.33
CA THR A 57 30.92 6.26 12.06
C THR A 57 32.06 5.41 11.51
N PRO A 58 32.70 5.79 10.37
CA PRO A 58 33.82 5.07 9.84
C PRO A 58 34.99 4.97 10.81
N VAL A 59 35.58 3.78 10.90
CA VAL A 59 36.73 3.47 11.75
C VAL A 59 37.89 2.94 10.90
N PRO A 60 39.18 3.04 11.36
CA PRO A 60 40.30 2.43 10.66
C PRO A 60 40.10 0.94 10.45
N SER A 61 40.46 0.42 9.26
CA SER A 61 40.34 -1.02 8.97
C SER A 61 41.16 -1.88 9.93
N SER A 62 42.26 -1.32 10.50
CA SER A 62 43.05 -1.99 11.53
C SER A 62 42.29 -2.32 12.81
N SER A 63 41.19 -1.63 13.10
CA SER A 63 40.30 -1.95 14.24
C SER A 63 39.36 -3.14 13.96
N ARG A 64 39.22 -3.55 12.69
CA ARG A 64 38.35 -4.62 12.22
C ARG A 64 39.20 -5.84 11.81
N VAL A 65 39.70 -6.55 12.83
CA VAL A 65 40.60 -7.72 12.65
C VAL A 65 39.94 -8.84 11.83
N ASP A 66 38.61 -8.95 11.92
CA ASP A 66 37.78 -9.91 11.16
C ASP A 66 37.79 -9.67 9.65
N LEU A 67 38.16 -8.49 9.18
CA LEU A 67 38.23 -8.13 7.75
C LEU A 67 39.65 -8.28 7.16
N LYS A 68 40.67 -8.57 7.99
CA LYS A 68 42.07 -8.56 7.55
C LYS A 68 42.31 -9.49 6.37
N ASP A 69 41.95 -10.76 6.51
CA ASP A 69 42.18 -11.79 5.48
C ASP A 69 41.41 -11.49 4.19
N ASP A 70 40.19 -10.96 4.32
CA ASP A 70 39.35 -10.56 3.18
C ASP A 70 39.97 -9.39 2.42
N PHE A 71 40.47 -8.38 3.13
CA PHE A 71 41.15 -7.21 2.54
C PHE A 71 42.45 -7.63 1.82
N GLU A 72 43.26 -8.48 2.45
CA GLU A 72 44.48 -9.00 1.84
C GLU A 72 44.16 -9.82 0.58
N ARG A 73 43.20 -10.73 0.66
CA ARG A 73 42.75 -11.55 -0.49
C ARG A 73 42.25 -10.70 -1.65
N LEU A 74 41.52 -9.63 -1.37
CA LEU A 74 40.90 -8.74 -2.37
C LEU A 74 41.81 -7.57 -2.77
N GLN A 75 43.02 -7.54 -2.26
CA GLN A 75 44.01 -6.47 -2.52
C GLN A 75 43.48 -5.07 -2.16
N ILE A 76 42.71 -4.98 -1.10
CA ILE A 76 42.22 -3.73 -0.53
C ILE A 76 43.21 -3.27 0.54
N ALA A 77 43.51 -1.98 0.58
CA ALA A 77 44.41 -1.45 1.60
C ALA A 77 43.85 -1.70 3.01
N TYR A 78 44.64 -2.35 3.85
CA TYR A 78 44.28 -2.64 5.25
C TYR A 78 45.25 -1.90 6.17
N GLY A 79 44.72 -1.07 7.09
CA GLY A 79 45.56 -0.31 8.01
C GLY A 79 44.83 0.87 8.66
N ALA A 80 45.60 1.71 9.36
CA ALA A 80 45.06 2.85 10.08
C ALA A 80 44.52 3.99 9.19
N THR A 81 44.91 4.02 7.93
CA THR A 81 44.55 5.08 6.97
C THR A 81 43.32 4.72 6.11
N ASN A 82 42.94 3.45 6.08
CA ASN A 82 41.78 3.01 5.30
C ASN A 82 40.57 2.84 6.22
N LEU A 83 39.57 3.69 6.04
CA LEU A 83 38.35 3.70 6.86
C LEU A 83 37.28 2.74 6.33
N VAL A 84 36.58 2.09 7.26
CA VAL A 84 35.46 1.20 7.01
C VAL A 84 34.29 1.63 7.89
N ALA A 85 33.10 1.75 7.29
CA ALA A 85 31.86 2.01 8.00
C ALA A 85 31.05 0.72 8.16
N ASP A 86 30.53 0.49 9.35
CA ASP A 86 29.71 -0.65 9.71
C ASP A 86 28.21 -0.36 9.63
N ASP A 87 27.43 -1.41 9.83
CA ASP A 87 25.96 -1.40 9.86
C ASP A 87 25.33 -0.74 8.61
N ALA A 88 26.00 -0.91 7.46
CA ALA A 88 25.51 -0.37 6.21
C ALA A 88 24.20 -1.07 5.78
N GLU A 89 23.18 -0.29 5.45
CA GLU A 89 21.94 -0.78 4.87
C GLU A 89 22.04 -0.78 3.35
N PHE A 90 21.90 -1.97 2.71
CA PHE A 90 22.06 -2.14 1.27
C PHE A 90 20.73 -2.21 0.56
N PHE A 91 20.61 -1.49 -0.56
CA PHE A 91 19.48 -1.47 -1.49
C PHE A 91 19.98 -1.87 -2.88
N GLU A 92 19.80 -3.13 -3.23
CA GLU A 92 20.13 -3.61 -4.59
C GLU A 92 19.24 -2.94 -5.63
N LEU A 93 19.85 -2.52 -6.75
CA LEU A 93 19.14 -1.98 -7.88
C LEU A 93 18.63 -3.12 -8.77
N THR A 94 17.35 -3.08 -9.14
CA THR A 94 16.80 -3.96 -10.17
C THR A 94 17.41 -3.66 -11.52
N VAL A 95 17.24 -4.52 -12.51
CA VAL A 95 17.80 -4.32 -13.85
C VAL A 95 17.39 -2.97 -14.44
N ASP A 96 16.13 -2.57 -14.24
CA ASP A 96 15.59 -1.31 -14.75
C ASP A 96 16.04 -0.07 -13.97
N GLU A 97 16.40 -0.23 -12.69
CA GLU A 97 16.96 0.84 -11.86
C GLU A 97 18.45 1.08 -12.08
N ARG A 98 19.17 0.12 -12.70
CA ARG A 98 20.59 0.25 -12.97
C ARG A 98 20.86 1.31 -14.03
N PHE A 99 21.94 2.01 -13.87
CA PHE A 99 22.35 3.04 -14.83
C PHE A 99 23.87 3.13 -14.96
N GLN A 100 24.32 3.65 -16.09
CA GLN A 100 25.73 3.88 -16.33
C GLN A 100 26.19 5.14 -15.61
N TYR A 101 27.27 5.00 -14.86
CA TYR A 101 27.90 6.12 -14.16
C TYR A 101 29.35 6.28 -14.67
N SER A 102 29.57 7.30 -15.48
CA SER A 102 30.77 7.48 -16.30
C SER A 102 31.98 8.04 -15.55
N LEU A 103 32.04 8.00 -14.22
CA LEU A 103 33.20 8.50 -13.47
C LEU A 103 34.22 7.42 -13.19
N GLN A 104 35.49 7.83 -13.31
CA GLN A 104 36.71 7.05 -13.12
C GLN A 104 36.76 6.27 -11.80
N LYS A 105 37.75 5.36 -11.75
CA LYS A 105 38.09 4.46 -10.64
C LYS A 105 38.05 5.13 -9.25
N GLY A 106 37.58 4.39 -8.25
CA GLY A 106 37.72 4.74 -6.83
C GLY A 106 36.47 5.29 -6.16
N ILE A 107 36.70 5.96 -5.05
CA ILE A 107 35.72 6.60 -4.20
C ILE A 107 35.67 8.09 -4.55
N ARG A 108 34.48 8.65 -4.73
CA ARG A 108 34.33 10.09 -5.01
C ARG A 108 32.97 10.60 -4.53
N ARG A 109 32.93 11.87 -4.10
CA ARG A 109 31.72 12.59 -3.82
C ARG A 109 30.92 12.85 -5.11
N ILE A 110 29.63 12.59 -5.10
CA ILE A 110 28.74 12.84 -6.23
C ILE A 110 28.26 14.29 -6.15
N ASN A 111 28.71 15.12 -7.09
CA ASN A 111 28.34 16.53 -7.14
C ASN A 111 27.38 16.86 -8.30
N LYS A 112 27.16 15.91 -9.24
CA LYS A 112 26.26 16.09 -10.38
C LYS A 112 24.78 16.06 -9.91
N PRO A 113 24.01 17.13 -10.10
CA PRO A 113 22.61 17.19 -9.67
C PRO A 113 21.77 16.04 -10.24
N GLU A 114 21.86 15.80 -11.54
CA GLU A 114 21.11 14.75 -12.27
C GLU A 114 21.29 13.34 -11.66
N VAL A 115 22.51 13.05 -11.18
CA VAL A 115 22.80 11.74 -10.56
C VAL A 115 22.24 11.68 -9.14
N ARG A 116 22.30 12.78 -8.40
CA ARG A 116 21.70 12.86 -7.06
C ARG A 116 20.19 12.68 -7.14
N GLU A 117 19.52 13.39 -8.04
CA GLU A 117 18.08 13.26 -8.27
C GLU A 117 17.68 11.83 -8.61
N LYS A 118 18.47 11.16 -9.48
CA LYS A 118 18.22 9.76 -9.82
C LYS A 118 18.38 8.84 -8.60
N ILE A 119 19.38 9.05 -7.77
CA ILE A 119 19.57 8.31 -6.52
C ILE A 119 18.41 8.56 -5.56
N GLU A 120 18.03 9.81 -5.35
CA GLU A 120 16.93 10.21 -4.48
C GLU A 120 15.59 9.60 -4.95
N HIS A 121 15.33 9.61 -6.25
CA HIS A 121 14.17 8.94 -6.84
C HIS A 121 14.13 7.44 -6.50
N ILE A 122 15.24 6.72 -6.71
CA ILE A 122 15.35 5.28 -6.42
C ILE A 122 15.15 5.03 -4.91
N LEU A 123 15.79 5.83 -4.06
CA LEU A 123 15.70 5.68 -2.62
C LEU A 123 14.26 5.85 -2.12
N THR A 124 13.58 6.88 -2.58
CA THR A 124 12.20 7.13 -2.13
C THR A 124 11.24 6.03 -2.60
N ALA A 125 11.42 5.52 -3.82
CA ALA A 125 10.65 4.38 -4.30
C ALA A 125 10.86 3.15 -3.39
N LYS A 126 12.11 2.87 -3.01
CA LYS A 126 12.45 1.75 -2.11
C LYS A 126 11.94 1.96 -0.68
N GLU A 127 12.05 3.17 -0.15
CA GLU A 127 11.50 3.51 1.18
C GLU A 127 9.98 3.33 1.21
N ARG A 128 9.26 3.74 0.15
CA ARG A 128 7.83 3.50 0.01
C ARG A 128 7.48 2.01 0.00
N VAL A 129 8.16 1.20 -0.81
CA VAL A 129 7.96 -0.25 -0.84
C VAL A 129 8.29 -0.88 0.51
N LYS A 130 9.34 -0.42 1.18
CA LYS A 130 9.72 -0.86 2.53
C LYS A 130 8.62 -0.53 3.54
N MET A 131 8.09 0.69 3.52
CA MET A 131 6.99 1.12 4.38
C MET A 131 5.74 0.26 4.15
N ILE A 132 5.31 0.07 2.89
CA ILE A 132 4.16 -0.80 2.55
C ILE A 132 4.41 -2.23 3.04
N THR A 133 5.63 -2.76 2.85
CA THR A 133 6.00 -4.11 3.30
C THR A 133 5.93 -4.25 4.83
N GLN A 134 6.42 -3.26 5.57
CA GLN A 134 6.35 -3.25 7.04
C GLN A 134 4.91 -3.11 7.52
N ALA A 135 4.13 -2.19 6.95
CA ALA A 135 2.73 -2.03 7.26
C ALA A 135 1.92 -3.29 6.95
N THR A 136 2.24 -3.99 5.85
CA THR A 136 1.62 -5.28 5.50
C THR A 136 1.93 -6.36 6.53
N LYS A 137 3.17 -6.44 7.03
CA LYS A 137 3.53 -7.37 8.12
C LYS A 137 2.76 -7.07 9.40
N LEU A 138 2.65 -5.79 9.76
CA LEU A 138 1.85 -5.34 10.91
C LEU A 138 0.37 -5.70 10.71
N LEU A 139 -0.20 -5.41 9.55
CA LEU A 139 -1.60 -5.71 9.23
C LEU A 139 -1.87 -7.22 9.26
N LYS A 140 -0.98 -8.05 8.72
CA LYS A 140 -1.09 -9.52 8.80
C LYS A 140 -1.05 -10.03 10.25
N SER A 141 -0.22 -9.45 11.10
CA SER A 141 -0.07 -9.83 12.51
C SER A 141 -1.21 -9.31 13.39
N LYS A 142 -1.55 -8.02 13.29
CA LYS A 142 -2.52 -7.33 14.13
C LYS A 142 -3.94 -7.38 13.59
N LYS A 143 -4.12 -7.68 12.30
CA LYS A 143 -5.38 -7.66 11.53
C LYS A 143 -5.96 -6.25 11.32
N ASN A 144 -5.56 -5.26 12.11
CA ASN A 144 -6.10 -3.90 12.07
C ASN A 144 -4.96 -2.88 12.13
N VAL A 145 -4.97 -1.91 11.23
CA VAL A 145 -3.97 -0.82 11.14
C VAL A 145 -4.68 0.51 10.94
N ILE A 146 -4.17 1.57 11.54
CA ILE A 146 -4.58 2.95 11.25
C ILE A 146 -3.40 3.68 10.60
N LEU A 147 -3.63 4.22 9.41
CA LEU A 147 -2.73 5.14 8.73
C LEU A 147 -3.07 6.56 9.21
N GLN A 148 -2.15 7.17 9.95
CA GLN A 148 -2.34 8.52 10.48
C GLN A 148 -1.36 9.50 9.85
N GLY A 149 -1.69 10.79 9.84
CA GLY A 149 -0.81 11.86 9.37
C GLY A 149 -1.58 13.11 8.99
N ALA A 150 -0.87 14.18 8.69
CA ALA A 150 -1.48 15.45 8.27
C ALA A 150 -2.31 15.29 6.98
N PRO A 151 -3.27 16.20 6.70
CA PRO A 151 -3.97 16.24 5.43
C PRO A 151 -2.98 16.31 4.25
N GLY A 152 -3.26 15.60 3.16
CA GLY A 152 -2.43 15.65 1.96
C GLY A 152 -1.12 14.83 2.00
N THR A 153 -0.93 13.92 2.97
CA THR A 153 0.23 13.02 3.07
C THR A 153 0.08 11.73 2.26
N GLY A 154 -0.92 11.62 1.39
CA GLY A 154 -1.11 10.44 0.52
C GLY A 154 -1.74 9.23 1.21
N LYS A 155 -2.49 9.41 2.31
CA LYS A 155 -3.17 8.32 3.04
C LYS A 155 -4.03 7.44 2.13
N THR A 156 -4.85 8.02 1.27
CA THR A 156 -5.71 7.28 0.34
C THR A 156 -4.93 6.35 -0.58
N TYR A 157 -3.81 6.83 -1.12
CA TYR A 157 -2.94 6.01 -1.95
C TYR A 157 -2.26 4.88 -1.15
N ALA A 158 -1.72 5.21 0.01
CA ALA A 158 -1.08 4.22 0.89
C ALA A 158 -2.08 3.14 1.34
N THR A 159 -3.34 3.51 1.56
CA THR A 159 -4.43 2.58 1.87
C THR A 159 -4.68 1.60 0.73
N ALA A 160 -4.77 2.09 -0.52
CA ALA A 160 -4.94 1.25 -1.69
C ALA A 160 -3.75 0.28 -1.85
N ALA A 161 -2.52 0.79 -1.79
CA ALA A 161 -1.31 -0.02 -1.89
C ALA A 161 -1.21 -1.09 -0.78
N LEU A 162 -1.55 -0.73 0.46
CA LEU A 162 -1.54 -1.66 1.59
C LEU A 162 -2.63 -2.74 1.44
N ALA A 163 -3.82 -2.38 0.96
CA ALA A 163 -4.89 -3.32 0.67
C ALA A 163 -4.47 -4.33 -0.40
N LEU A 164 -3.89 -3.88 -1.52
CA LEU A 164 -3.36 -4.78 -2.55
C LEU A 164 -2.27 -5.71 -2.01
N SER A 165 -1.33 -5.17 -1.24
CA SER A 165 -0.22 -5.94 -0.68
C SER A 165 -0.68 -7.03 0.29
N VAL A 166 -1.65 -6.75 1.18
CA VAL A 166 -2.17 -7.76 2.12
C VAL A 166 -2.99 -8.84 1.41
N LEU A 167 -3.68 -8.48 0.31
CA LEU A 167 -4.39 -9.42 -0.56
C LEU A 167 -3.47 -10.28 -1.44
N GLY A 168 -2.14 -10.05 -1.39
CA GLY A 168 -1.14 -10.85 -2.09
C GLY A 168 -0.97 -10.49 -3.57
N VAL A 169 -1.36 -9.29 -3.98
CA VAL A 169 -1.12 -8.78 -5.33
C VAL A 169 0.37 -8.55 -5.53
N THR A 170 0.94 -9.17 -6.57
CA THR A 170 2.38 -9.11 -6.91
C THR A 170 2.65 -8.63 -8.33
N ASP A 171 1.61 -8.50 -9.14
CA ASP A 171 1.65 -8.14 -10.56
C ASP A 171 1.50 -6.63 -10.81
N VAL A 172 1.61 -5.80 -9.76
CA VAL A 172 1.50 -4.35 -9.81
C VAL A 172 2.76 -3.69 -9.28
N ASP A 173 3.29 -2.73 -10.02
CA ASP A 173 4.33 -1.85 -9.50
C ASP A 173 3.70 -0.83 -8.52
N PHE A 174 4.08 -0.94 -7.26
CA PHE A 174 3.61 -0.03 -6.20
C PHE A 174 4.16 1.41 -6.33
N ASN A 175 5.00 1.71 -7.30
CA ASN A 175 5.41 3.07 -7.63
C ASN A 175 4.54 3.67 -8.76
N ASP A 176 3.82 2.86 -9.54
CA ASP A 176 2.85 3.33 -10.52
C ASP A 176 1.48 3.57 -9.87
N HIS A 177 1.19 4.84 -9.58
CA HIS A 177 -0.09 5.26 -8.98
C HIS A 177 -1.30 4.79 -9.80
N ALA A 178 -1.24 4.90 -11.13
CA ALA A 178 -2.37 4.55 -11.98
C ALA A 178 -2.60 3.03 -12.01
N ALA A 179 -1.54 2.23 -12.02
CA ALA A 179 -1.64 0.77 -11.95
C ALA A 179 -2.23 0.30 -10.61
N VAL A 180 -1.76 0.89 -9.49
CA VAL A 180 -2.30 0.61 -8.15
C VAL A 180 -3.79 0.92 -8.08
N MET A 181 -4.21 2.11 -8.54
CA MET A 181 -5.63 2.50 -8.47
C MET A 181 -6.52 1.68 -9.38
N ARG A 182 -6.06 1.31 -10.59
CA ARG A 182 -6.82 0.39 -11.47
C ARG A 182 -7.05 -0.97 -10.80
N LYS A 183 -6.00 -1.55 -10.21
CA LYS A 183 -6.11 -2.85 -9.53
C LYS A 183 -6.95 -2.78 -8.26
N TYR A 184 -6.88 -1.67 -7.55
CA TYR A 184 -7.73 -1.39 -6.39
C TYR A 184 -9.22 -1.37 -6.78
N GLU A 185 -9.60 -0.65 -7.85
CA GLU A 185 -11.00 -0.61 -8.31
C GLU A 185 -11.47 -1.97 -8.86
N GLU A 186 -10.59 -2.74 -9.53
CA GLU A 186 -10.90 -4.11 -9.93
C GLU A 186 -11.28 -4.98 -8.73
N LEU A 187 -10.47 -4.98 -7.65
CA LEU A 187 -10.72 -5.79 -6.46
C LEU A 187 -11.90 -5.26 -5.62
N ARG A 188 -12.20 -3.97 -5.72
CA ARG A 188 -13.43 -3.39 -5.17
C ARG A 188 -14.67 -3.94 -5.88
N GLY A 189 -14.66 -3.97 -7.20
CA GLY A 189 -15.72 -4.60 -8.00
C GLY A 189 -15.89 -6.09 -7.70
N GLN A 190 -14.80 -6.78 -7.32
CA GLN A 190 -14.82 -8.19 -6.90
C GLN A 190 -15.20 -8.40 -5.42
N LYS A 191 -15.64 -7.36 -4.69
CA LYS A 191 -15.96 -7.42 -3.26
C LYS A 191 -14.85 -7.99 -2.38
N ARG A 192 -13.58 -7.74 -2.79
CA ARG A 192 -12.38 -8.07 -2.02
C ARG A 192 -11.91 -6.89 -1.17
N ILE A 193 -12.31 -5.68 -1.56
CA ILE A 193 -12.05 -4.43 -0.86
C ILE A 193 -13.39 -3.72 -0.66
N PHE A 194 -13.69 -3.40 0.58
CA PHE A 194 -14.85 -2.61 1.00
C PHE A 194 -14.38 -1.26 1.51
N PHE A 195 -15.17 -0.23 1.30
CA PHE A 195 -14.85 1.13 1.70
C PHE A 195 -16.04 1.78 2.40
N THR A 196 -15.77 2.44 3.51
CA THR A 196 -16.73 3.29 4.22
C THR A 196 -16.00 4.48 4.82
N THR A 197 -16.74 5.56 5.08
CA THR A 197 -16.24 6.74 5.79
C THR A 197 -16.99 6.90 7.09
N PHE A 198 -16.30 7.08 8.20
CA PHE A 198 -16.96 7.37 9.47
C PHE A 198 -17.33 8.86 9.55
N HIS A 199 -18.48 9.13 10.12
CA HIS A 199 -19.02 10.47 10.39
C HIS A 199 -19.76 10.48 11.73
N GLN A 200 -20.07 11.66 12.25
CA GLN A 200 -20.61 11.84 13.59
C GLN A 200 -21.98 11.14 13.82
N SER A 201 -22.78 11.01 12.76
CA SER A 201 -24.09 10.36 12.83
C SER A 201 -24.07 8.85 12.55
N MET A 202 -22.90 8.25 12.24
CA MET A 202 -22.79 6.82 12.04
C MET A 202 -22.86 6.07 13.36
N ASP A 203 -23.64 5.01 13.42
CA ASP A 203 -23.80 4.20 14.61
C ASP A 203 -23.72 2.69 14.34
N TYR A 204 -24.05 1.90 15.36
CA TYR A 204 -24.05 0.44 15.32
C TYR A 204 -25.00 -0.12 14.25
N GLU A 205 -26.16 0.52 14.07
CA GLU A 205 -27.20 0.05 13.17
C GLU A 205 -26.82 0.16 11.70
N ASP A 206 -25.99 1.15 11.36
CA ASP A 206 -25.43 1.28 9.99
C ASP A 206 -24.24 0.36 9.75
N PHE A 207 -23.48 0.07 10.80
CA PHE A 207 -22.20 -0.62 10.66
C PHE A 207 -22.29 -2.13 10.87
N VAL A 208 -23.06 -2.58 11.86
CA VAL A 208 -23.17 -4.00 12.22
C VAL A 208 -24.50 -4.58 11.77
N GLU A 209 -25.60 -4.20 12.41
CA GLU A 209 -26.96 -4.58 12.03
C GLU A 209 -27.96 -3.62 12.64
N GLY A 210 -29.08 -3.38 11.95
CA GLY A 210 -30.11 -2.46 12.42
C GLY A 210 -31.49 -2.83 11.94
N ILE A 211 -32.53 -2.32 12.63
CA ILE A 211 -33.91 -2.49 12.24
C ILE A 211 -34.29 -1.42 11.21
N LYS A 212 -34.64 -1.82 10.00
CA LYS A 212 -35.05 -0.90 8.93
C LYS A 212 -36.52 -1.13 8.52
N PRO A 213 -37.27 -0.07 8.22
CA PRO A 213 -38.62 -0.19 7.71
C PRO A 213 -38.61 -0.75 6.28
N GLN A 214 -39.44 -1.75 6.02
CA GLN A 214 -39.67 -2.28 4.68
C GLN A 214 -41.16 -2.08 4.34
N VAL A 215 -41.44 -1.73 3.09
CA VAL A 215 -42.80 -1.56 2.60
C VAL A 215 -43.10 -2.73 1.67
N GLU A 216 -43.93 -3.69 2.15
CA GLU A 216 -44.45 -4.78 1.33
C GLU A 216 -45.99 -4.62 1.22
N ASP A 217 -46.53 -4.63 0.01
CA ASP A 217 -47.95 -4.51 -0.28
C ASP A 217 -48.64 -3.30 0.39
N GLY A 218 -47.93 -2.19 0.54
CA GLY A 218 -48.45 -0.97 1.16
C GLY A 218 -48.52 -0.99 2.70
N GLN A 219 -48.04 -2.05 3.33
CA GLN A 219 -47.89 -2.14 4.80
C GLN A 219 -46.41 -1.92 5.19
N VAL A 220 -46.20 -1.18 6.27
CA VAL A 220 -44.87 -0.96 6.82
C VAL A 220 -44.55 -2.11 7.77
N GLY A 221 -43.61 -2.96 7.37
CA GLY A 221 -42.96 -3.97 8.21
C GLY A 221 -41.60 -3.47 8.70
N TYR A 222 -40.97 -4.22 9.58
CA TYR A 222 -39.62 -3.98 10.07
C TYR A 222 -38.79 -5.25 9.90
N SER A 223 -37.61 -5.12 9.32
CA SER A 223 -36.63 -6.21 9.20
C SER A 223 -35.30 -5.83 9.77
N VAL A 224 -34.55 -6.82 10.24
CA VAL A 224 -33.13 -6.63 10.61
C VAL A 224 -32.30 -6.70 9.34
N GLU A 225 -31.58 -5.62 9.04
CA GLU A 225 -30.66 -5.58 7.93
C GLU A 225 -29.21 -5.59 8.42
N ASP A 226 -28.36 -6.30 7.69
CA ASP A 226 -26.93 -6.36 7.97
C ASP A 226 -26.25 -5.04 7.57
N GLY A 227 -25.43 -4.51 8.48
CA GLY A 227 -24.56 -3.38 8.21
C GLY A 227 -23.31 -3.78 7.41
N ILE A 228 -22.50 -2.78 7.05
CA ILE A 228 -21.33 -2.99 6.19
C ILE A 228 -20.33 -4.00 6.79
N PHE A 229 -20.05 -3.95 8.09
CA PHE A 229 -19.07 -4.82 8.74
C PHE A 229 -19.54 -6.29 8.77
N LYS A 230 -20.80 -6.52 9.08
CA LYS A 230 -21.38 -7.87 9.07
C LYS A 230 -21.36 -8.46 7.66
N ASN A 231 -21.68 -7.64 6.63
CA ASN A 231 -21.58 -8.05 5.23
C ASN A 231 -20.14 -8.39 4.80
N VAL A 232 -19.14 -7.61 5.26
CA VAL A 232 -17.71 -7.90 5.03
C VAL A 232 -17.33 -9.25 5.64
N CYS A 233 -17.75 -9.53 6.87
CA CYS A 233 -17.47 -10.80 7.53
C CYS A 233 -18.14 -11.99 6.83
N LYS A 234 -19.39 -11.82 6.38
CA LYS A 234 -20.11 -12.86 5.61
C LYS A 234 -19.43 -13.16 4.28
N SER A 235 -18.88 -12.15 3.58
CA SER A 235 -18.22 -12.32 2.28
C SER A 235 -16.98 -13.23 2.36
N VAL A 236 -16.30 -13.30 3.50
CA VAL A 236 -15.18 -14.23 3.74
C VAL A 236 -15.66 -15.68 3.77
N SER A 237 -16.78 -15.94 4.40
CA SER A 237 -17.33 -17.30 4.57
C SER A 237 -17.88 -17.87 3.26
N GLU A 238 -18.28 -17.00 2.32
CA GLU A 238 -18.88 -17.37 1.05
C GLU A 238 -17.86 -17.53 -0.09
N SER A 239 -16.67 -16.97 0.05
CA SER A 239 -15.66 -16.93 -1.01
C SER A 239 -14.43 -17.78 -0.71
N GLY A 240 -14.51 -19.09 -0.89
CA GLY A 240 -13.34 -19.77 -1.45
C GLY A 240 -13.07 -19.15 -2.83
N ASP A 241 -11.81 -19.08 -3.31
CA ASP A 241 -11.48 -18.52 -4.65
C ASP A 241 -12.15 -19.33 -5.78
N ILE A 242 -13.49 -19.25 -5.82
CA ILE A 242 -14.31 -19.96 -6.82
C ILE A 242 -13.96 -19.49 -8.24
N VAL A 243 -13.57 -18.22 -8.41
CA VAL A 243 -13.19 -17.66 -9.70
C VAL A 243 -11.87 -18.28 -10.18
N GLY A 244 -10.85 -18.32 -9.33
CA GLY A 244 -9.60 -19.01 -9.64
C GLY A 244 -9.76 -20.52 -9.81
N CYS A 245 -10.68 -21.16 -9.10
CA CYS A 245 -11.05 -22.55 -9.32
C CYS A 245 -11.75 -22.75 -10.66
N ILE A 246 -12.62 -21.83 -11.10
CA ILE A 246 -13.23 -21.82 -12.43
C ILE A 246 -12.15 -21.75 -13.51
N ASP A 247 -11.18 -20.83 -13.39
CA ASP A 247 -10.10 -20.68 -14.36
C ASP A 247 -9.23 -21.94 -14.46
N LYS A 248 -8.89 -22.57 -13.33
CA LYS A 248 -8.17 -23.86 -13.30
C LYS A 248 -8.99 -24.99 -13.92
N TYR A 249 -10.28 -25.03 -13.66
CA TYR A 249 -11.19 -26.01 -14.24
C TYR A 249 -11.27 -25.85 -15.77
N LEU A 250 -11.37 -24.61 -16.28
CA LEU A 250 -11.34 -24.31 -17.70
C LEU A 250 -10.07 -24.83 -18.36
N GLN A 251 -8.91 -24.64 -17.74
CA GLN A 251 -7.66 -25.21 -18.26
C GLN A 251 -7.70 -26.75 -18.29
N SER A 252 -8.35 -27.41 -17.32
CA SER A 252 -8.47 -28.87 -17.31
C SER A 252 -9.39 -29.45 -18.38
N ILE A 253 -10.31 -28.65 -18.93
CA ILE A 253 -11.25 -29.02 -20.01
C ILE A 253 -10.90 -28.34 -21.32
N LYS A 254 -9.66 -27.90 -21.50
CA LYS A 254 -9.17 -27.26 -22.71
C LYS A 254 -9.16 -28.24 -23.90
N GLY A 255 -9.93 -27.92 -24.94
CA GLY A 255 -10.11 -28.74 -26.13
C GLY A 255 -11.12 -29.87 -25.96
N PHE A 256 -11.76 -30.29 -27.10
CA PHE A 256 -12.80 -31.33 -27.08
C PHE A 256 -12.32 -32.68 -26.55
N SER A 257 -11.04 -33.00 -26.75
CA SER A 257 -10.44 -34.24 -26.26
C SER A 257 -10.42 -34.33 -24.73
N ASN A 258 -10.41 -33.20 -24.05
CA ASN A 258 -10.39 -33.09 -22.55
C ASN A 258 -11.76 -32.80 -21.97
N LYS A 259 -12.83 -33.04 -22.75
CA LYS A 259 -14.21 -32.83 -22.24
C LYS A 259 -14.46 -33.65 -20.99
N LYS A 260 -15.14 -33.01 -20.02
CA LYS A 260 -15.61 -33.68 -18.79
C LYS A 260 -17.11 -33.88 -18.82
N VAL A 261 -17.55 -34.87 -18.10
CA VAL A 261 -18.96 -35.17 -17.86
C VAL A 261 -19.35 -34.66 -16.49
N ILE A 262 -20.33 -33.78 -16.42
CA ILE A 262 -20.83 -33.21 -15.18
C ILE A 262 -22.33 -33.52 -15.00
N PRO A 263 -22.83 -33.72 -13.79
CA PRO A 263 -24.27 -33.92 -13.55
C PRO A 263 -25.04 -32.61 -13.74
N THR A 264 -26.27 -32.68 -14.22
CA THR A 264 -27.22 -31.57 -14.15
C THR A 264 -27.52 -31.17 -12.71
N VAL A 265 -28.06 -29.97 -12.47
CA VAL A 265 -28.45 -29.50 -11.10
C VAL A 265 -29.36 -30.48 -10.39
N THR A 266 -30.24 -31.17 -11.12
CA THR A 266 -31.16 -32.18 -10.57
C THR A 266 -30.52 -33.57 -10.42
N GLY A 267 -29.34 -33.80 -10.95
CA GLY A 267 -28.64 -35.08 -10.95
C GLY A 267 -29.26 -36.16 -11.85
N ARG A 268 -30.31 -35.84 -12.61
CA ARG A 268 -31.07 -36.82 -13.43
C ARG A 268 -30.45 -37.15 -14.78
N SER A 269 -29.54 -36.28 -15.27
CA SER A 269 -28.85 -36.46 -16.53
C SER A 269 -27.43 -35.84 -16.45
N ASN A 270 -26.63 -36.15 -17.46
CA ASN A 270 -25.24 -35.67 -17.54
C ASN A 270 -25.10 -34.63 -18.65
N LEU A 271 -24.11 -33.75 -18.50
CA LEU A 271 -23.71 -32.74 -19.47
C LEU A 271 -22.24 -32.94 -19.81
N TYR A 272 -21.88 -32.78 -21.07
CA TYR A 272 -20.50 -32.76 -21.57
C TYR A 272 -20.03 -31.31 -21.63
N VAL A 273 -18.90 -30.99 -21.02
CA VAL A 273 -18.35 -29.63 -20.97
C VAL A 273 -16.92 -29.60 -21.48
N TRP A 274 -16.61 -28.62 -22.30
CA TRP A 274 -15.24 -28.31 -22.76
C TRP A 274 -15.10 -26.84 -23.06
N TRP A 275 -13.87 -26.37 -23.15
CA TRP A 275 -13.55 -24.99 -23.44
C TRP A 275 -12.49 -24.90 -24.52
N LYS A 276 -12.68 -24.01 -25.50
CA LYS A 276 -11.67 -23.70 -26.51
C LYS A 276 -10.90 -22.47 -26.08
N GLU A 277 -9.57 -22.59 -26.02
CA GLU A 277 -8.69 -21.50 -25.57
C GLU A 277 -8.94 -20.21 -26.37
N GLY A 278 -9.02 -19.09 -25.66
CA GLY A 278 -9.34 -17.78 -26.24
C GLY A 278 -10.82 -17.49 -26.42
N ASN A 279 -11.72 -18.45 -26.23
CA ASN A 279 -13.15 -18.20 -26.28
C ASN A 279 -13.67 -17.65 -24.93
N SER A 280 -14.55 -16.65 -25.01
CA SER A 280 -15.27 -16.09 -23.85
C SER A 280 -16.43 -16.99 -23.37
N THR A 281 -16.61 -18.18 -23.96
CA THR A 281 -17.73 -19.07 -23.69
C THR A 281 -17.29 -20.52 -23.47
N ILE A 282 -18.05 -21.23 -22.63
CA ILE A 282 -17.91 -22.66 -22.36
C ILE A 282 -18.91 -23.42 -23.21
N SER A 283 -18.46 -24.47 -23.86
CA SER A 283 -19.35 -25.40 -24.64
C SER A 283 -19.96 -26.42 -23.69
N ILE A 284 -21.30 -26.53 -23.70
CA ILE A 284 -22.04 -27.51 -22.89
C ILE A 284 -23.04 -28.24 -23.76
N ARG A 285 -23.06 -29.59 -23.73
CA ARG A 285 -24.00 -30.43 -24.47
C ARG A 285 -24.59 -31.53 -23.59
N SER A 286 -25.82 -31.93 -23.87
CA SER A 286 -26.46 -33.10 -23.23
C SER A 286 -26.07 -34.44 -23.93
N THR A 287 -25.66 -34.38 -25.18
CA THR A 287 -25.21 -35.53 -25.99
C THR A 287 -23.99 -35.14 -26.81
N VAL A 288 -23.09 -36.09 -27.05
CA VAL A 288 -21.90 -35.94 -27.92
C VAL A 288 -21.91 -37.07 -28.90
N SER A 289 -21.78 -36.78 -30.22
CA SER A 289 -21.59 -37.82 -31.25
C SER A 289 -20.16 -38.31 -31.22
N GLU A 290 -19.92 -39.57 -31.64
CA GLU A 290 -18.57 -40.13 -31.76
C GLU A 290 -17.75 -39.51 -32.91
N ALA A 291 -18.37 -38.70 -33.76
CA ALA A 291 -17.82 -38.20 -35.02
C ALA A 291 -16.98 -36.89 -34.91
N GLY A 292 -16.73 -36.34 -33.73
CA GLY A 292 -15.79 -35.20 -33.58
C GLY A 292 -16.43 -33.80 -33.64
N GLU A 293 -15.58 -32.76 -33.65
CA GLU A 293 -15.94 -31.34 -33.48
C GLU A 293 -16.72 -30.70 -34.63
N ASP A 294 -16.87 -31.36 -35.78
CA ASP A 294 -17.28 -30.76 -37.04
C ASP A 294 -18.78 -30.79 -37.37
N GLU A 295 -19.63 -31.19 -36.43
CA GLU A 295 -21.06 -31.03 -36.63
C GLU A 295 -21.56 -29.62 -36.29
N GLU A 296 -22.16 -29.00 -37.28
CA GLU A 296 -22.70 -27.63 -37.40
C GLU A 296 -23.84 -27.28 -36.43
N TYR A 297 -23.97 -27.98 -35.30
CA TYR A 297 -24.94 -27.65 -34.26
C TYR A 297 -24.27 -26.86 -33.16
N VAL A 298 -24.44 -25.53 -33.20
CA VAL A 298 -23.95 -24.59 -32.21
C VAL A 298 -24.54 -24.95 -30.83
N PRO A 299 -23.74 -25.49 -29.89
CA PRO A 299 -24.22 -25.66 -28.53
C PRO A 299 -24.43 -24.29 -27.96
N SER A 300 -25.40 -24.17 -27.10
CA SER A 300 -25.64 -22.93 -26.37
C SER A 300 -24.43 -22.57 -25.51
N PRO A 301 -23.62 -21.62 -25.94
CA PRO A 301 -22.40 -21.30 -25.24
C PRO A 301 -22.75 -20.49 -23.98
N ILE A 302 -22.17 -20.84 -22.84
CA ILE A 302 -22.32 -20.07 -21.61
C ILE A 302 -21.12 -19.14 -21.48
N ASN A 303 -21.39 -17.86 -21.33
CA ASN A 303 -20.35 -16.85 -21.15
C ASN A 303 -19.63 -17.06 -19.82
N ILE A 304 -18.28 -17.11 -19.86
CA ILE A 304 -17.42 -17.35 -18.68
C ILE A 304 -17.61 -16.28 -17.61
N GLU A 305 -17.69 -15.01 -18.01
CA GLU A 305 -17.89 -13.90 -17.06
C GLU A 305 -19.24 -14.00 -16.35
N LYS A 306 -20.31 -14.41 -17.06
CA LYS A 306 -21.62 -14.66 -16.44
C LYS A 306 -21.60 -15.85 -15.49
N VAL A 307 -20.82 -16.89 -15.77
CA VAL A 307 -20.59 -18.02 -14.86
C VAL A 307 -19.86 -17.55 -13.59
N LYS A 308 -18.83 -16.73 -13.74
CA LYS A 308 -18.08 -16.14 -12.62
C LYS A 308 -18.98 -15.26 -11.75
N LEU A 309 -19.75 -14.36 -12.36
CA LEU A 309 -20.73 -13.51 -11.64
C LEU A 309 -21.76 -14.36 -10.90
N GLN A 310 -22.31 -15.39 -11.53
CA GLN A 310 -23.27 -16.30 -10.87
C GLN A 310 -22.62 -17.07 -9.71
N ALA A 311 -21.35 -17.46 -9.85
CA ALA A 311 -20.59 -18.14 -8.79
C ALA A 311 -20.36 -17.24 -7.57
N LEU A 312 -20.28 -15.93 -7.79
CA LEU A 312 -20.15 -14.88 -6.76
C LEU A 312 -21.52 -14.42 -6.19
N GLY A 313 -22.65 -14.96 -6.69
CA GLY A 313 -24.00 -14.55 -6.27
C GLY A 313 -24.54 -13.29 -6.95
N GLU A 314 -23.87 -12.78 -8.00
CA GLU A 314 -24.16 -11.50 -8.67
C GLU A 314 -24.87 -11.65 -10.03
N GLY A 315 -25.21 -12.87 -10.43
CA GLY A 315 -25.75 -13.15 -11.78
C GLY A 315 -27.21 -12.76 -11.94
N GLU A 316 -27.54 -12.10 -13.06
CA GLU A 316 -28.91 -11.88 -13.51
C GLU A 316 -29.63 -13.20 -13.85
N GLU A 317 -30.96 -13.24 -13.69
CA GLU A 317 -31.77 -14.39 -14.09
C GLU A 317 -31.75 -14.51 -15.64
N ASN A 318 -31.27 -15.64 -16.14
CA ASN A 318 -31.28 -15.96 -17.55
C ASN A 318 -31.59 -17.46 -17.80
N ASN A 319 -31.96 -17.80 -19.04
CA ASN A 319 -32.35 -19.18 -19.43
C ASN A 319 -31.20 -20.21 -19.27
N TRP A 320 -29.95 -19.77 -19.09
CA TRP A 320 -28.75 -20.62 -18.98
C TRP A 320 -28.29 -20.82 -17.52
N ARG A 321 -28.98 -20.21 -16.56
CA ARG A 321 -28.64 -20.25 -15.13
C ARG A 321 -28.47 -21.69 -14.60
N GLN A 322 -29.30 -22.63 -15.05
CA GLN A 322 -29.21 -24.02 -14.60
C GLN A 322 -27.94 -24.73 -15.10
N TYR A 323 -27.52 -24.46 -16.35
CA TYR A 323 -26.29 -25.01 -16.91
C TYR A 323 -25.05 -24.38 -16.28
N ALA A 324 -25.06 -23.09 -16.07
CA ALA A 324 -24.00 -22.39 -15.32
C ALA A 324 -23.90 -22.92 -13.89
N GLN A 325 -25.04 -23.16 -13.23
CA GLN A 325 -25.08 -23.73 -11.88
C GLN A 325 -24.53 -25.16 -11.84
N ALA A 326 -24.85 -26.00 -12.85
CA ALA A 326 -24.29 -27.34 -12.96
C ALA A 326 -22.76 -27.30 -13.10
N PHE A 327 -22.24 -26.39 -13.92
CA PHE A 327 -20.81 -26.16 -14.08
C PHE A 327 -20.16 -25.68 -12.76
N ILE A 328 -20.74 -24.69 -12.08
CA ILE A 328 -20.29 -24.18 -10.78
C ILE A 328 -20.27 -25.31 -9.74
N ASN A 329 -21.29 -26.15 -9.70
CA ASN A 329 -21.35 -27.30 -8.80
C ASN A 329 -20.25 -28.33 -9.07
N ALA A 330 -19.93 -28.58 -10.35
CA ALA A 330 -18.82 -29.46 -10.73
C ALA A 330 -17.48 -28.88 -10.28
N VAL A 331 -17.24 -27.57 -10.47
CA VAL A 331 -16.05 -26.87 -9.97
C VAL A 331 -15.98 -26.97 -8.43
N LYS A 332 -17.07 -26.69 -7.73
CA LYS A 332 -17.15 -26.79 -6.26
C LYS A 332 -16.87 -28.23 -5.77
N THR A 333 -17.25 -29.23 -6.53
CA THR A 333 -17.01 -30.64 -6.18
C THR A 333 -15.56 -31.03 -6.40
N GLU A 334 -14.96 -30.67 -7.53
CA GLU A 334 -13.57 -30.99 -7.88
C GLU A 334 -12.55 -30.25 -7.00
N TYR A 335 -12.86 -28.99 -6.68
CA TYR A 335 -11.99 -28.14 -5.86
C TYR A 335 -12.49 -27.97 -4.43
N ARG A 336 -13.26 -28.94 -3.91
CA ARG A 336 -13.85 -28.88 -2.57
C ARG A 336 -12.86 -28.48 -1.49
N ASP A 337 -11.69 -29.13 -1.46
CA ASP A 337 -10.67 -28.89 -0.44
C ASP A 337 -10.04 -27.49 -0.58
N ALA A 338 -9.90 -27.00 -1.80
CA ALA A 338 -9.40 -25.65 -2.07
C ALA A 338 -10.43 -24.57 -1.70
N LEU A 339 -11.71 -24.87 -1.85
CA LEU A 339 -12.80 -23.97 -1.49
C LEU A 339 -13.16 -24.01 0.01
N GLN A 340 -12.95 -25.14 0.68
CA GLN A 340 -13.19 -25.30 2.13
C GLN A 340 -11.96 -24.93 2.99
N GLY A 341 -10.78 -24.82 2.40
CA GLY A 341 -9.52 -24.62 3.14
C GLY A 341 -8.92 -23.20 3.03
N ARG A 342 -9.46 -22.31 2.21
CA ARG A 342 -8.96 -20.93 2.04
C ARG A 342 -10.11 -19.96 1.90
N SER A 343 -10.55 -19.42 3.02
CA SER A 343 -11.30 -18.17 2.99
C SER A 343 -10.43 -17.09 2.34
N CYS A 344 -10.97 -16.42 1.32
CA CYS A 344 -10.24 -15.34 0.63
C CYS A 344 -10.13 -14.13 1.55
N PRO A 345 -8.93 -13.59 1.75
CA PRO A 345 -8.78 -12.38 2.55
C PRO A 345 -9.54 -11.21 1.92
N VAL A 346 -10.20 -10.44 2.77
CA VAL A 346 -10.91 -9.21 2.41
C VAL A 346 -10.38 -8.04 3.24
N VAL A 347 -10.49 -6.84 2.68
CA VAL A 347 -10.06 -5.62 3.34
C VAL A 347 -11.24 -4.69 3.50
N LEU A 348 -11.51 -4.25 4.74
CA LEU A 348 -12.40 -3.14 5.04
C LEU A 348 -11.56 -1.88 5.26
N ILE A 349 -11.78 -0.86 4.45
CA ILE A 349 -11.18 0.46 4.60
C ILE A 349 -12.19 1.36 5.29
N ILE A 350 -11.78 1.99 6.38
CA ILE A 350 -12.57 2.96 7.15
C ILE A 350 -11.86 4.31 7.08
N ASP A 351 -12.34 5.18 6.22
CA ASP A 351 -11.80 6.52 6.09
C ASP A 351 -12.29 7.41 7.23
N GLU A 352 -11.44 8.33 7.70
CA GLU A 352 -11.74 9.26 8.81
C GLU A 352 -12.28 8.55 10.08
N ILE A 353 -11.63 7.45 10.48
CA ILE A 353 -12.10 6.58 11.57
C ILE A 353 -12.36 7.33 12.89
N ASN A 354 -11.64 8.41 13.16
CA ASN A 354 -11.78 9.23 14.36
C ASN A 354 -12.92 10.26 14.29
N ARG A 355 -13.60 10.43 13.16
CA ARG A 355 -14.81 11.30 13.07
C ARG A 355 -16.06 10.65 13.63
N GLY A 356 -16.08 9.33 13.79
CA GLY A 356 -17.15 8.58 14.45
C GLY A 356 -16.78 8.15 15.87
N ASN A 357 -17.77 7.86 16.69
CA ASN A 357 -17.52 7.22 17.98
C ASN A 357 -17.28 5.72 17.77
N VAL A 358 -15.99 5.34 17.58
CA VAL A 358 -15.59 3.98 17.22
C VAL A 358 -16.09 2.93 18.20
N ALA A 359 -16.04 3.22 19.52
CA ALA A 359 -16.52 2.30 20.54
C ALA A 359 -18.03 2.06 20.43
N ARG A 360 -18.81 3.08 20.13
CA ARG A 360 -20.26 2.97 19.93
C ARG A 360 -20.60 2.24 18.62
N ILE A 361 -19.84 2.53 17.54
CA ILE A 361 -20.09 1.95 16.21
C ILE A 361 -19.79 0.44 16.20
N PHE A 362 -18.70 0.00 16.83
CA PHE A 362 -18.35 -1.41 16.92
C PHE A 362 -19.11 -2.14 18.05
N GLY A 363 -19.54 -1.43 19.10
CA GLY A 363 -20.19 -2.03 20.25
C GLY A 363 -19.37 -3.18 20.85
N GLU A 364 -20.04 -4.30 21.14
CA GLU A 364 -19.41 -5.51 21.68
C GLU A 364 -18.40 -6.15 20.73
N LEU A 365 -18.51 -5.91 19.42
CA LEU A 365 -17.62 -6.47 18.41
C LEU A 365 -16.19 -5.95 18.54
N ILE A 366 -15.96 -4.84 19.26
CA ILE A 366 -14.63 -4.28 19.48
C ILE A 366 -13.68 -5.33 20.08
N SER A 367 -14.18 -6.25 20.90
CA SER A 367 -13.38 -7.33 21.49
C SER A 367 -12.99 -8.40 20.47
N LEU A 368 -13.77 -8.60 19.42
CA LEU A 368 -13.52 -9.55 18.34
C LEU A 368 -12.46 -9.07 17.35
N LEU A 369 -12.06 -7.79 17.41
CA LEU A 369 -11.05 -7.23 16.52
C LEU A 369 -9.64 -7.73 16.84
N GLU A 370 -9.38 -8.20 18.05
CA GLU A 370 -8.07 -8.73 18.44
C GLU A 370 -7.73 -9.98 17.62
N ALA A 371 -6.48 -10.09 17.14
CA ALA A 371 -6.07 -11.16 16.24
C ALA A 371 -6.25 -12.56 16.85
N ASP A 372 -6.09 -12.69 18.17
CA ASP A 372 -6.26 -13.95 18.90
C ASP A 372 -7.71 -14.32 19.22
N LYS A 373 -8.67 -13.40 18.95
CA LYS A 373 -10.12 -13.58 19.14
C LYS A 373 -10.88 -13.88 17.86
N ARG A 374 -10.22 -13.88 16.71
CA ARG A 374 -10.81 -14.20 15.42
C ARG A 374 -11.31 -15.65 15.39
N SER A 375 -12.24 -15.98 14.50
CA SER A 375 -12.91 -17.31 14.45
C SER A 375 -11.95 -18.48 14.23
N ASP A 376 -10.82 -18.26 13.58
CA ASP A 376 -9.76 -19.24 13.26
C ASP A 376 -8.55 -19.15 14.20
N ALA A 377 -8.60 -18.29 15.22
CA ALA A 377 -7.49 -18.05 16.15
C ALA A 377 -7.45 -19.10 17.30
N VAL A 378 -6.43 -19.01 18.14
CA VAL A 378 -6.22 -19.94 19.28
C VAL A 378 -7.30 -19.78 20.35
N HIS A 379 -7.82 -18.55 20.55
CA HIS A 379 -8.83 -18.22 21.56
C HIS A 379 -10.03 -17.53 20.90
N PRO A 380 -10.77 -18.23 20.01
CA PRO A 380 -11.86 -17.62 19.28
C PRO A 380 -12.95 -17.11 20.24
N LEU A 381 -13.53 -15.97 19.93
CA LEU A 381 -14.62 -15.39 20.70
C LEU A 381 -15.83 -15.19 19.80
N THR A 382 -17.00 -15.53 20.34
CA THR A 382 -18.31 -15.32 19.72
C THR A 382 -19.14 -14.42 20.59
N VAL A 383 -19.92 -13.53 20.01
CA VAL A 383 -20.90 -12.69 20.70
C VAL A 383 -22.30 -12.89 20.12
N MET A 384 -23.32 -12.67 20.90
CA MET A 384 -24.72 -12.67 20.46
C MET A 384 -25.09 -11.27 20.00
N LEU A 385 -25.48 -11.12 18.73
CA LEU A 385 -25.90 -9.82 18.20
C LEU A 385 -27.23 -9.37 18.82
N PRO A 386 -27.43 -8.07 19.09
CA PRO A 386 -28.58 -7.60 19.85
C PRO A 386 -29.92 -7.65 19.09
N TYR A 387 -29.92 -7.46 17.77
CA TYR A 387 -31.16 -7.43 16.96
C TYR A 387 -31.50 -8.79 16.36
N SER A 388 -30.58 -9.39 15.59
CA SER A 388 -30.81 -10.69 14.93
C SER A 388 -30.81 -11.88 15.90
N LYS A 389 -30.17 -11.74 17.08
CA LYS A 389 -29.89 -12.83 18.03
C LYS A 389 -29.04 -13.96 17.44
N GLU A 390 -28.27 -13.65 16.39
CA GLU A 390 -27.32 -14.56 15.80
C GLU A 390 -26.00 -14.56 16.59
N GLU A 391 -25.36 -15.73 16.69
CA GLU A 391 -23.97 -15.81 17.13
C GLU A 391 -23.06 -15.25 16.04
N PHE A 392 -22.16 -14.35 16.43
CA PHE A 392 -21.30 -13.66 15.50
C PHE A 392 -19.83 -13.74 15.94
N SER A 393 -18.96 -14.03 14.99
CA SER A 393 -17.50 -13.98 15.13
C SER A 393 -16.89 -13.28 13.92
N VAL A 394 -15.68 -12.76 14.08
CA VAL A 394 -14.96 -12.08 13.00
C VAL A 394 -13.93 -13.03 12.39
N PRO A 395 -13.99 -13.34 11.08
CA PRO A 395 -13.02 -14.19 10.40
C PRO A 395 -11.59 -13.62 10.44
N GLY A 396 -10.59 -14.51 10.48
CA GLY A 396 -9.18 -14.12 10.51
C GLY A 396 -8.67 -13.49 9.22
N GLU A 397 -9.37 -13.70 8.11
CA GLU A 397 -9.05 -13.10 6.82
C GLU A 397 -9.67 -11.71 6.60
N VAL A 398 -10.41 -11.17 7.58
CA VAL A 398 -10.88 -9.79 7.56
C VAL A 398 -9.77 -8.88 8.06
N TYR A 399 -9.26 -8.03 7.19
CA TYR A 399 -8.29 -6.98 7.52
C TYR A 399 -8.97 -5.62 7.56
N ILE A 400 -8.62 -4.79 8.54
CA ILE A 400 -9.19 -3.44 8.68
C ILE A 400 -8.08 -2.41 8.54
N ILE A 401 -8.26 -1.45 7.65
CA ILE A 401 -7.37 -0.31 7.46
C ILE A 401 -8.17 0.96 7.75
N GLY A 402 -7.85 1.62 8.86
CA GLY A 402 -8.40 2.94 9.16
C GLY A 402 -7.50 4.06 8.62
N THR A 403 -8.07 5.22 8.30
CA THR A 403 -7.30 6.45 8.12
C THR A 403 -7.73 7.50 9.14
N MET A 404 -6.79 8.34 9.57
CA MET A 404 -7.13 9.48 10.41
C MET A 404 -6.20 10.66 10.18
N ASN A 405 -6.73 11.87 10.33
CA ASN A 405 -5.98 13.11 10.33
C ASN A 405 -5.48 13.42 11.75
N THR A 406 -4.16 13.66 11.91
CA THR A 406 -3.54 13.93 13.23
C THR A 406 -3.79 15.34 13.72
N THR A 407 -3.96 16.30 12.81
CA THR A 407 -4.13 17.72 13.12
C THR A 407 -5.58 18.15 13.33
N ASP A 408 -6.56 17.31 12.99
CA ASP A 408 -7.99 17.65 13.13
C ASP A 408 -8.44 17.51 14.58
N ARG A 409 -8.42 18.64 15.32
CA ARG A 409 -8.91 18.72 16.71
C ARG A 409 -10.43 18.61 16.85
N SER A 410 -11.17 18.81 15.76
CA SER A 410 -12.63 18.63 15.73
C SER A 410 -13.04 17.15 15.71
N ALA A 411 -12.14 16.27 15.32
CA ALA A 411 -12.33 14.83 15.35
C ALA A 411 -12.07 14.27 16.77
N GLY A 412 -12.82 13.25 17.15
CA GLY A 412 -12.68 12.60 18.45
C GLY A 412 -11.32 11.93 18.63
N THR A 413 -10.87 11.82 19.89
CA THR A 413 -9.70 10.99 20.22
C THR A 413 -10.13 9.53 20.30
N LEU A 414 -9.33 8.64 19.71
CA LEU A 414 -9.53 7.20 19.85
C LEU A 414 -9.24 6.78 21.30
N ASP A 415 -10.18 6.08 21.92
CA ASP A 415 -10.02 5.56 23.26
C ASP A 415 -8.95 4.44 23.36
N TYR A 416 -8.54 4.10 24.57
CA TYR A 416 -7.53 3.07 24.81
C TYR A 416 -8.00 1.68 24.34
N ALA A 417 -9.31 1.40 24.33
CA ALA A 417 -9.84 0.12 23.88
C ALA A 417 -9.64 -0.06 22.36
N VAL A 418 -9.84 0.99 21.57
CA VAL A 418 -9.52 1.02 20.15
C VAL A 418 -8.01 0.97 19.92
N ARG A 419 -7.25 1.83 20.63
CA ARG A 419 -5.80 1.95 20.44
C ARG A 419 -5.05 0.63 20.60
N ARG A 420 -5.42 -0.22 21.53
CA ARG A 420 -4.75 -1.52 21.74
C ARG A 420 -5.03 -2.55 20.63
N ARG A 421 -6.10 -2.36 19.84
CA ARG A 421 -6.56 -3.27 18.80
C ARG A 421 -6.05 -2.93 17.41
N PHE A 422 -5.53 -1.72 17.25
CA PHE A 422 -4.96 -1.25 15.99
C PHE A 422 -3.46 -0.98 16.14
N ALA A 423 -2.70 -1.28 15.09
CA ALA A 423 -1.36 -0.76 14.96
C ALA A 423 -1.43 0.60 14.24
N PHE A 424 -0.57 1.54 14.64
CA PHE A 424 -0.55 2.88 14.06
C PHE A 424 0.68 3.03 13.17
N VAL A 425 0.46 3.54 11.97
CA VAL A 425 1.51 3.85 10.99
C VAL A 425 1.38 5.31 10.59
N THR A 426 2.39 6.11 10.91
CA THR A 426 2.39 7.54 10.58
C THR A 426 2.93 7.75 9.17
N LEU A 427 2.15 8.44 8.34
CA LEU A 427 2.53 8.90 7.00
C LEU A 427 2.96 10.36 7.09
N ARG A 428 4.23 10.58 6.79
CA ARG A 428 4.85 11.91 6.84
C ARG A 428 4.77 12.61 5.50
N SER A 429 4.86 13.92 5.53
CA SER A 429 5.02 14.70 4.33
C SER A 429 6.38 14.40 3.67
N ASP A 430 6.37 14.18 2.36
CA ASP A 430 7.53 13.72 1.59
C ASP A 430 7.96 14.79 0.58
N ARG A 431 9.10 15.44 0.84
CA ARG A 431 9.72 16.43 -0.03
C ARG A 431 10.02 15.87 -1.43
N GLU A 432 10.47 14.62 -1.48
CA GLU A 432 10.80 13.97 -2.74
C GLU A 432 9.54 13.59 -3.54
N ALA A 433 8.41 13.39 -2.88
CA ALA A 433 7.14 13.26 -3.58
C ALA A 433 6.76 14.54 -4.32
N VAL A 434 7.00 15.72 -3.73
CA VAL A 434 6.82 17.02 -4.42
C VAL A 434 7.73 17.07 -5.65
N ARG A 435 9.02 16.78 -5.49
CA ARG A 435 9.99 16.83 -6.58
C ARG A 435 9.60 15.93 -7.74
N ARG A 436 9.18 14.70 -7.48
CA ARG A 436 8.76 13.73 -8.51
C ARG A 436 7.51 14.12 -9.28
N SER A 437 6.67 14.98 -8.72
CA SER A 437 5.43 15.38 -9.38
C SER A 437 5.65 16.34 -10.55
N TYR A 438 6.84 16.90 -10.66
CA TYR A 438 7.16 17.92 -11.66
C TYR A 438 8.13 17.38 -12.72
N ALA A 439 7.76 17.58 -14.00
CA ALA A 439 8.66 17.38 -15.13
C ALA A 439 9.51 18.64 -15.45
N ASP A 440 9.00 19.81 -15.08
CA ASP A 440 9.68 21.11 -15.22
C ASP A 440 10.62 21.35 -14.03
N SER A 441 11.90 21.53 -14.30
CA SER A 441 12.91 21.72 -13.26
C SER A 441 12.79 23.06 -12.53
N GLU A 442 12.35 24.14 -13.20
CA GLU A 442 12.22 25.46 -12.58
C GLU A 442 11.02 25.50 -11.62
N LEU A 443 9.86 25.01 -12.06
CA LEU A 443 8.68 24.91 -11.22
C LEU A 443 8.90 23.94 -10.05
N CYS A 444 9.61 22.84 -10.29
CA CYS A 444 10.02 21.89 -9.27
C CYS A 444 10.82 22.57 -8.15
N GLU A 445 11.86 23.32 -8.48
CA GLU A 445 12.69 24.01 -7.48
C GLU A 445 11.90 25.08 -6.72
N LYS A 446 10.98 25.82 -7.36
CA LYS A 446 10.07 26.74 -6.69
C LYS A 446 9.16 26.01 -5.70
N ALA A 447 8.53 24.93 -6.11
CA ALA A 447 7.62 24.14 -5.26
C ALA A 447 8.35 23.55 -4.04
N VAL A 448 9.53 22.99 -4.25
CA VAL A 448 10.38 22.42 -3.20
C VAL A 448 10.89 23.50 -2.25
N ALA A 449 11.29 24.67 -2.77
CA ALA A 449 11.73 25.79 -1.95
C ALA A 449 10.62 26.29 -1.02
N VAL A 450 9.40 26.43 -1.52
CA VAL A 450 8.23 26.81 -0.70
C VAL A 450 7.90 25.71 0.31
N PHE A 451 7.96 24.43 -0.07
CA PHE A 451 7.77 23.32 0.86
C PHE A 451 8.77 23.38 2.02
N ASP A 452 10.05 23.58 1.71
CA ASP A 452 11.12 23.67 2.72
C ASP A 452 10.94 24.91 3.62
N ASP A 453 10.46 26.02 3.07
CA ASP A 453 10.20 27.25 3.82
C ASP A 453 8.99 27.10 4.75
N VAL A 454 7.92 26.46 4.31
CA VAL A 454 6.75 26.12 5.15
C VAL A 454 7.17 25.16 6.28
N LEU A 455 8.01 24.17 5.99
CA LEU A 455 8.53 23.26 7.03
C LEU A 455 9.36 24.03 8.07
N ARG A 456 10.23 24.92 7.63
CA ARG A 456 11.01 25.79 8.53
C ARG A 456 10.09 26.65 9.38
N PHE A 457 9.11 27.31 8.78
CA PHE A 457 8.12 28.14 9.46
C PHE A 457 7.38 27.35 10.56
N ILE A 458 6.88 26.15 10.24
CA ILE A 458 6.20 25.29 11.21
C ILE A 458 7.15 24.92 12.36
N LYS A 459 8.41 24.60 12.04
CA LYS A 459 9.42 24.25 13.02
C LYS A 459 9.73 25.40 14.00
N ASP A 460 9.85 26.61 13.47
CA ASP A 460 10.22 27.79 14.25
C ASP A 460 9.08 28.27 15.14
N HIS A 461 7.82 27.99 14.75
CA HIS A 461 6.62 28.47 15.48
C HIS A 461 5.83 27.34 16.18
N ASN A 462 6.31 26.10 16.18
CA ASN A 462 5.61 24.98 16.85
C ASN A 462 5.40 25.28 18.33
N ALA A 463 4.14 25.23 18.78
CA ALA A 463 3.78 25.45 20.20
C ALA A 463 4.17 24.28 21.13
N GLY A 464 4.73 23.18 20.59
CA GLY A 464 5.30 22.07 21.37
C GLY A 464 4.33 20.92 21.71
N ASP A 465 3.06 21.01 21.31
CA ASP A 465 2.05 19.99 21.62
C ASP A 465 2.10 18.77 20.70
N LEU A 466 2.60 18.94 19.45
CA LEU A 466 2.67 17.91 18.44
C LEU A 466 4.08 17.83 17.81
N ASP A 467 4.41 16.66 17.30
CA ASP A 467 5.62 16.50 16.51
C ASP A 467 5.53 17.33 15.22
N ILE A 468 6.65 17.96 14.84
CA ILE A 468 6.74 18.79 13.61
C ILE A 468 6.28 18.01 12.39
N GLU A 469 6.59 16.72 12.34
CA GLU A 469 6.24 15.83 11.24
C GLU A 469 4.73 15.59 11.13
N ASP A 470 4.00 15.65 12.24
CA ASP A 470 2.54 15.55 12.28
C ASP A 470 1.85 16.87 11.91
N LEU A 471 2.54 18.01 12.11
CA LEU A 471 2.05 19.35 11.77
C LEU A 471 2.36 19.73 10.32
N MET A 472 3.41 19.14 9.71
CA MET A 472 3.81 19.50 8.35
C MET A 472 2.70 19.24 7.36
N VAL A 473 2.32 20.29 6.62
CA VAL A 473 1.33 20.23 5.54
C VAL A 473 1.71 19.16 4.52
N GLY A 474 0.76 18.36 4.09
CA GLY A 474 0.99 17.23 3.20
C GLY A 474 1.59 17.65 1.86
N HIS A 475 2.45 16.80 1.32
CA HIS A 475 3.16 17.07 0.07
C HIS A 475 2.24 17.30 -1.14
N SER A 476 1.02 16.76 -1.14
CA SER A 476 0.06 16.96 -2.26
C SER A 476 -0.39 18.40 -2.46
N TYR A 477 -0.28 19.23 -1.42
CA TYR A 477 -0.59 20.66 -1.50
C TYR A 477 0.44 21.45 -2.31
N PHE A 478 1.64 20.90 -2.47
CA PHE A 478 2.72 21.50 -3.24
C PHE A 478 2.87 20.88 -4.65
N MET A 479 1.92 20.06 -5.08
CA MET A 479 1.90 19.41 -6.40
C MET A 479 0.82 20.05 -7.27
N ALA A 480 1.23 20.66 -8.38
CA ALA A 480 0.32 21.30 -9.33
C ALA A 480 0.81 21.09 -10.77
N PRO A 481 -0.08 21.16 -11.78
CA PRO A 481 0.32 20.96 -13.18
C PRO A 481 1.16 22.13 -13.73
N ASP A 482 1.01 23.35 -13.17
CA ASP A 482 1.66 24.57 -13.59
C ASP A 482 1.85 25.54 -12.41
N GLU A 483 2.52 26.66 -12.68
CA GLU A 483 2.84 27.68 -11.67
C GLU A 483 1.58 28.36 -11.11
N ASP A 484 0.59 28.64 -11.94
CA ASP A 484 -0.67 29.28 -11.51
C ASP A 484 -1.45 28.32 -10.59
N GLY A 485 -1.51 27.04 -10.92
CA GLY A 485 -2.10 26.01 -10.07
C GLY A 485 -1.39 25.89 -8.73
N LEU A 486 -0.05 25.99 -8.67
CA LEU A 486 0.69 26.00 -7.43
C LEU A 486 0.39 27.23 -6.57
N LYS A 487 0.35 28.42 -7.16
CA LYS A 487 -0.03 29.67 -6.47
C LYS A 487 -1.44 29.58 -5.89
N LEU A 488 -2.40 29.04 -6.66
CA LEU A 488 -3.76 28.82 -6.18
C LEU A 488 -3.81 27.86 -4.99
N LYS A 489 -3.07 26.76 -5.03
CA LYS A 489 -3.00 25.83 -3.88
C LYS A 489 -2.39 26.49 -2.64
N ILE A 490 -1.35 27.28 -2.81
CA ILE A 490 -0.75 28.01 -1.68
C ILE A 490 -1.75 29.00 -1.10
N GLU A 491 -2.41 29.79 -1.92
CA GLU A 491 -3.35 30.81 -1.49
C GLU A 491 -4.59 30.23 -0.81
N TYR A 492 -5.19 29.18 -1.40
CA TYR A 492 -6.50 28.70 -1.00
C TYR A 492 -6.48 27.40 -0.19
N GLU A 493 -5.34 26.70 -0.11
CA GLU A 493 -5.26 25.45 0.62
C GLU A 493 -4.18 25.49 1.72
N VAL A 494 -2.92 25.88 1.40
CA VAL A 494 -1.81 25.89 2.38
C VAL A 494 -2.00 27.01 3.41
N LEU A 495 -2.16 28.24 2.96
CA LEU A 495 -2.30 29.40 3.86
C LEU A 495 -3.53 29.33 4.77
N PRO A 496 -4.72 28.95 4.32
CA PRO A 496 -5.85 28.73 5.22
C PRO A 496 -5.57 27.68 6.28
N LEU A 497 -4.91 26.56 5.93
CA LEU A 497 -4.58 25.51 6.87
C LEU A 497 -3.56 25.99 7.94
N ILE A 498 -2.53 26.71 7.54
CA ILE A 498 -1.55 27.29 8.49
C ILE A 498 -2.22 28.33 9.40
N ARG A 499 -3.15 29.15 8.88
CA ARG A 499 -3.95 30.08 9.70
C ARG A 499 -4.83 29.35 10.71
N GLU A 500 -5.41 28.21 10.32
CA GLU A 500 -6.19 27.36 11.21
C GLU A 500 -5.30 26.79 12.32
N TYR A 501 -4.10 26.29 12.00
CA TYR A 501 -3.14 25.84 12.99
C TYR A 501 -2.73 26.92 13.98
N ALA A 502 -2.54 28.17 13.51
CA ALA A 502 -2.26 29.31 14.38
C ALA A 502 -3.47 29.65 15.28
N LYS A 503 -4.68 29.63 14.73
CA LYS A 503 -5.93 29.89 15.46
C LYS A 503 -6.19 28.81 16.52
N ASP A 504 -5.88 27.56 16.23
CA ASP A 504 -6.05 26.42 17.14
C ASP A 504 -4.92 26.31 18.19
N GLY A 505 -3.95 27.24 18.14
CA GLY A 505 -2.82 27.30 19.07
C GLY A 505 -1.80 26.18 18.84
N LEU A 506 -1.78 25.57 17.67
CA LEU A 506 -0.73 24.61 17.27
C LEU A 506 0.55 25.32 16.86
N LEU A 507 0.43 26.55 16.34
CA LEU A 507 1.54 27.43 16.00
C LEU A 507 1.47 28.72 16.83
N ALA A 508 2.57 29.09 17.47
CA ALA A 508 2.72 30.33 18.21
C ALA A 508 3.33 31.41 17.29
N VAL A 509 2.52 32.02 16.45
CA VAL A 509 2.95 33.00 15.45
C VAL A 509 2.11 34.27 15.51
N ALA A 510 2.73 35.44 15.28
CA ALA A 510 2.05 36.70 15.13
C ALA A 510 1.39 36.81 13.74
N SER A 511 0.20 37.45 13.67
CA SER A 511 -0.58 37.54 12.43
C SER A 511 0.15 38.28 11.31
N ASP A 512 0.93 39.32 11.63
CA ASP A 512 1.72 40.10 10.67
C ASP A 512 2.90 39.29 10.10
N GLU A 513 3.50 38.42 10.90
CA GLU A 513 4.55 37.51 10.44
C GLU A 513 3.99 36.44 9.50
N LEU A 514 2.87 35.84 9.87
CA LEU A 514 2.20 34.86 9.00
C LEU A 514 1.79 35.47 7.65
N GLU A 515 1.26 36.71 7.64
CA GLU A 515 0.89 37.39 6.39
C GLU A 515 2.13 37.72 5.53
N ARG A 516 3.24 38.12 6.15
CA ARG A 516 4.52 38.36 5.47
C ARG A 516 5.05 37.10 4.80
N CYS A 517 5.11 35.99 5.55
CA CYS A 517 5.52 34.69 5.00
C CYS A 517 4.57 34.22 3.91
N GLY A 518 3.27 34.35 4.14
CA GLY A 518 2.23 34.02 3.16
C GLY A 518 2.35 34.81 1.86
N ALA A 519 2.72 36.10 1.92
CA ALA A 519 2.96 36.91 0.73
C ALA A 519 4.16 36.36 -0.09
N ALA A 520 5.24 35.95 0.57
CA ALA A 520 6.38 35.35 -0.12
C ALA A 520 6.01 34.02 -0.79
N TRP A 521 5.27 33.15 -0.08
CA TRP A 521 4.84 31.86 -0.63
C TRP A 521 3.90 31.99 -1.83
N ARG A 522 2.99 32.99 -1.85
CA ARG A 522 2.15 33.29 -3.02
C ARG A 522 2.96 33.61 -4.27
N GLU A 523 4.08 34.32 -4.10
CA GLU A 523 5.02 34.65 -5.17
C GLU A 523 6.03 33.52 -5.45
N LEU A 524 5.85 32.37 -4.85
CA LEU A 524 6.76 31.21 -4.92
C LEU A 524 8.21 31.59 -4.56
N SER A 525 8.36 32.49 -3.61
CA SER A 525 9.65 32.95 -3.08
C SER A 525 9.85 32.48 -1.64
N VAL A 526 11.11 32.39 -1.24
CA VAL A 526 11.50 31.98 0.13
C VAL A 526 11.55 33.22 1.02
N THR A 527 11.05 33.12 2.24
CA THR A 527 11.12 34.20 3.23
C THR A 527 12.60 34.50 3.56
N PRO A 528 13.05 35.76 3.49
CA PRO A 528 14.39 36.11 3.93
C PRO A 528 14.57 35.73 5.41
N THR A 529 15.61 34.97 5.72
CA THR A 529 15.99 34.73 7.12
C THR A 529 16.20 36.08 7.79
N PRO A 530 15.60 36.32 8.99
CA PRO A 530 15.94 37.54 9.75
C PRO A 530 17.47 37.60 9.88
N ALA A 531 18.08 38.68 9.42
CA ALA A 531 19.49 38.89 9.64
C ALA A 531 19.75 38.76 11.14
N GLU A 532 20.66 37.88 11.53
CA GLU A 532 21.17 37.82 12.89
C GLU A 532 21.54 39.25 13.26
N THR A 533 20.83 39.82 14.22
CA THR A 533 21.21 41.10 14.81
C THR A 533 22.59 40.86 15.42
N PRO A 534 23.65 41.56 14.99
CA PRO A 534 24.95 41.43 15.64
C PRO A 534 24.79 41.91 17.09
N GLU A 535 25.17 41.03 18.03
CA GLU A 535 25.33 41.36 19.44
C GLU A 535 26.34 42.49 19.66
#